data_8c8f335a225f9657fb5fd8a570d1c001
#
_entry.id   8c8f335a225f9657fb5fd8a570d1c001
#
_cell.length_a   1.000
_cell.length_b   1.000
_cell.length_c   1.000
_cell.angle_alpha   90.00
_cell.angle_beta   90.00
_cell.angle_gamma   90.00
#
_symmetry.space_group_name_H-M   'P 1'
#
loop_
_entity.id
_entity.type
_entity.pdbx_description
1 polymer ?
#
loop_
_entity_poly.entity_id
_entity_poly.type
_entity_poly.pdbx_seq_one_letter_code
_entity_poly.pdbx_strand_id
1 'polypeptide(L)'
;MDTKPPKGDRIAKVLARAGVASRRDAEKMILAGRIAVNGKIIDRAALNITAADKVTVDGKPMTPPEPPRLWLYHKPLGLVTTTRDEQGRPTIYDKLPPELPRVMTVGRLDLNSEGLLLLTNDGGVKRQMELPSTGWLRKYRVRVNGRPTDAQLEPIRTGLTVDGEHFQPMSVTIDRQQGANAWLTVSLREGKNREIRRALQDIGLSVNRLIRISYGPFQLNTLKAGAVEEIRRKVLRDQLGLEIKEEAPKPRRKVPQRRRKM
;
A
#
# COMPACT_ATOMS: atom_id res chain seq x y z
N MET A 1 17.90 36.79 -3.55
CA MET A 1 16.58 36.56 -4.15
C MET A 1 15.88 35.50 -3.32
N ASP A 2 14.96 35.91 -2.45
CA ASP A 2 14.15 35.02 -1.62
C ASP A 2 13.13 34.27 -2.51
N THR A 3 13.50 33.09 -2.98
CA THR A 3 12.54 32.22 -3.66
C THR A 3 11.71 31.46 -2.62
N LYS A 4 10.68 32.13 -2.06
CA LYS A 4 9.61 31.40 -1.38
C LYS A 4 9.14 30.27 -2.31
N PRO A 5 9.07 29.01 -1.82
CA PRO A 5 8.56 27.91 -2.65
C PRO A 5 7.17 28.30 -3.18
N PRO A 6 6.89 28.04 -4.46
CA PRO A 6 5.61 28.42 -5.07
C PRO A 6 4.46 27.80 -4.28
N LYS A 7 3.49 28.63 -3.86
CA LYS A 7 2.28 28.19 -3.15
C LYS A 7 1.52 27.17 -4.01
N GLY A 8 1.05 26.07 -3.40
CA GLY A 8 0.23 25.06 -4.06
C GLY A 8 0.95 23.74 -4.30
N ASP A 9 0.21 22.80 -4.88
CA ASP A 9 0.68 21.46 -5.25
C ASP A 9 0.90 21.37 -6.77
N ARG A 10 1.88 20.54 -7.19
CA ARG A 10 2.09 20.22 -8.60
C ARG A 10 0.80 19.67 -9.23
N ILE A 11 0.42 20.18 -10.40
CA ILE A 11 -0.81 19.79 -11.11
C ILE A 11 -0.90 18.27 -11.29
N ALA A 12 0.18 17.58 -11.66
CA ALA A 12 0.20 16.13 -11.79
C ALA A 12 -0.07 15.41 -10.45
N LYS A 13 0.34 15.99 -9.30
CA LYS A 13 0.01 15.45 -7.97
C LYS A 13 -1.48 15.62 -7.66
N VAL A 14 -2.06 16.76 -8.02
CA VAL A 14 -3.49 17.06 -7.81
C VAL A 14 -4.36 16.14 -8.65
N LEU A 15 -4.06 15.99 -9.95
CA LEU A 15 -4.75 15.06 -10.86
C LEU A 15 -4.69 13.60 -10.34
N ALA A 16 -3.52 13.18 -9.85
CA ALA A 16 -3.36 11.84 -9.31
C ALA A 16 -4.16 11.64 -8.01
N ARG A 17 -4.23 12.66 -7.16
CA ARG A 17 -5.01 12.63 -5.91
C ARG A 17 -6.51 12.65 -6.18
N ALA A 18 -6.95 13.31 -7.24
CA ALA A 18 -8.33 13.31 -7.71
C ALA A 18 -8.73 12.00 -8.43
N GLY A 19 -7.83 11.02 -8.53
CA GLY A 19 -8.11 9.72 -9.15
C GLY A 19 -8.08 9.71 -10.68
N VAL A 20 -7.76 10.84 -11.33
CA VAL A 20 -7.78 10.99 -12.79
C VAL A 20 -6.77 10.05 -13.47
N ALA A 21 -5.49 10.08 -13.03
CA ALA A 21 -4.41 9.30 -13.63
C ALA A 21 -3.25 9.08 -12.65
N SER A 22 -2.22 8.29 -13.01
CA SER A 22 -0.95 8.33 -12.30
C SER A 22 -0.25 9.69 -12.54
N ARG A 23 0.72 10.07 -11.71
CA ARG A 23 1.48 11.32 -11.95
C ARG A 23 2.10 11.33 -13.34
N ARG A 24 2.73 10.22 -13.76
CA ARG A 24 3.34 10.08 -15.09
C ARG A 24 2.31 10.14 -16.22
N ASP A 25 1.15 9.53 -16.05
CA ASP A 25 0.10 9.60 -17.07
C ASP A 25 -0.58 10.97 -17.08
N ALA A 26 -0.73 11.63 -15.92
CA ALA A 26 -1.18 13.01 -15.83
C ALA A 26 -0.22 13.96 -16.59
N GLU A 27 1.09 13.76 -16.50
CA GLU A 27 2.08 14.50 -17.29
C GLU A 27 1.89 14.28 -18.79
N LYS A 28 1.65 13.04 -19.22
CA LYS A 28 1.31 12.74 -20.63
C LYS A 28 0.01 13.42 -21.08
N MET A 29 -1.02 13.43 -20.22
CA MET A 29 -2.28 14.10 -20.50
C MET A 29 -2.11 15.62 -20.66
N ILE A 30 -1.24 16.22 -19.84
CA ILE A 30 -0.89 17.65 -19.94
C ILE A 30 -0.23 17.94 -21.27
N LEU A 31 0.80 17.17 -21.64
CA LEU A 31 1.50 17.31 -22.92
C LEU A 31 0.57 17.09 -24.14
N ALA A 32 -0.46 16.27 -23.98
CA ALA A 32 -1.48 16.02 -24.99
C ALA A 32 -2.58 17.11 -25.04
N GLY A 33 -2.45 18.22 -24.26
CA GLY A 33 -3.41 19.32 -24.24
C GLY A 33 -4.79 18.99 -23.66
N ARG A 34 -4.89 17.90 -22.89
CA ARG A 34 -6.17 17.42 -22.30
C ARG A 34 -6.53 18.12 -20.99
N ILE A 35 -5.62 18.89 -20.43
CA ILE A 35 -5.77 19.55 -19.12
C ILE A 35 -5.80 21.06 -19.31
N ALA A 36 -6.82 21.72 -18.73
CA ALA A 36 -6.85 23.16 -18.65
C ALA A 36 -6.97 23.64 -17.20
N VAL A 37 -6.38 24.78 -16.91
CA VAL A 37 -6.43 25.48 -15.64
C VAL A 37 -6.96 26.88 -15.86
N ASN A 38 -8.03 27.25 -15.16
CA ASN A 38 -8.71 28.54 -15.29
C ASN A 38 -9.08 28.88 -16.76
N GLY A 39 -9.50 27.86 -17.51
CA GLY A 39 -9.92 27.96 -18.91
C GLY A 39 -8.78 27.97 -19.94
N LYS A 40 -7.51 27.91 -19.52
CA LYS A 40 -6.34 27.84 -20.41
C LYS A 40 -5.77 26.43 -20.44
N ILE A 41 -5.60 25.87 -21.63
CA ILE A 41 -4.88 24.60 -21.81
C ILE A 41 -3.45 24.79 -21.37
N ILE A 42 -2.93 23.84 -20.59
CA ILE A 42 -1.55 23.85 -20.09
C ILE A 42 -0.73 22.79 -20.83
N ASP A 43 0.53 23.12 -21.10
CA ASP A 43 1.52 22.27 -21.78
C ASP A 43 2.68 21.84 -20.87
N ARG A 44 2.70 22.31 -19.62
CA ARG A 44 3.79 22.08 -18.67
C ARG A 44 3.30 21.46 -17.36
N ALA A 45 3.85 20.31 -17.01
CA ALA A 45 3.56 19.63 -15.75
C ALA A 45 4.20 20.32 -14.53
N ALA A 46 5.11 21.27 -14.75
CA ALA A 46 5.80 22.01 -13.68
C ALA A 46 4.93 23.09 -13.01
N LEU A 47 3.67 23.23 -13.42
CA LEU A 47 2.71 24.18 -12.86
C LEU A 47 2.28 23.74 -11.45
N ASN A 48 2.30 24.68 -10.48
CA ASN A 48 1.67 24.52 -9.18
C ASN A 48 0.29 25.15 -9.20
N ILE A 49 -0.68 24.50 -8.60
CA ILE A 49 -2.06 24.98 -8.48
C ILE A 49 -2.52 24.95 -7.02
N THR A 50 -3.45 25.82 -6.70
CA THR A 50 -4.08 25.96 -5.39
C THR A 50 -5.52 25.47 -5.41
N ALA A 51 -6.20 25.46 -4.27
CA ALA A 51 -7.61 25.13 -4.19
C ALA A 51 -8.55 26.14 -4.90
N ALA A 52 -8.05 27.33 -5.21
CA ALA A 52 -8.81 28.37 -5.94
C ALA A 52 -8.82 28.14 -7.45
N ASP A 53 -7.88 27.35 -7.97
CA ASP A 53 -7.74 27.11 -9.41
C ASP A 53 -8.77 26.09 -9.90
N LYS A 54 -9.44 26.41 -11.01
CA LYS A 54 -10.41 25.55 -11.67
C LYS A 54 -9.70 24.67 -12.69
N VAL A 55 -9.68 23.36 -12.44
CA VAL A 55 -9.05 22.37 -13.34
C VAL A 55 -10.13 21.64 -14.12
N THR A 56 -9.91 21.52 -15.43
CA THR A 56 -10.73 20.67 -16.29
C THR A 56 -9.88 19.61 -16.97
N VAL A 57 -10.50 18.44 -17.18
CA VAL A 57 -9.93 17.28 -17.88
C VAL A 57 -10.83 16.97 -19.05
N ASP A 58 -10.31 17.01 -20.27
CA ASP A 58 -11.09 16.82 -21.50
C ASP A 58 -12.34 17.75 -21.54
N GLY A 59 -12.17 19.00 -21.12
CA GLY A 59 -13.24 20.01 -21.06
C GLY A 59 -14.24 19.85 -19.89
N LYS A 60 -14.16 18.79 -19.09
CA LYS A 60 -15.06 18.55 -17.94
C LYS A 60 -14.39 18.98 -16.63
N PRO A 61 -15.12 19.61 -15.69
CA PRO A 61 -14.57 19.96 -14.37
C PRO A 61 -14.03 18.73 -13.64
N MET A 62 -12.84 18.86 -13.07
CA MET A 62 -12.24 17.81 -12.25
C MET A 62 -13.02 17.64 -10.94
N THR A 63 -13.36 16.40 -10.59
CA THR A 63 -13.95 16.08 -9.29
C THR A 63 -12.91 16.32 -8.18
N PRO A 64 -13.29 16.96 -7.06
CA PRO A 64 -12.40 17.12 -5.91
C PRO A 64 -11.86 15.76 -5.43
N PRO A 65 -10.61 15.72 -4.92
CA PRO A 65 -10.06 14.48 -4.39
C PRO A 65 -10.85 13.97 -3.20
N GLU A 66 -11.10 12.67 -3.17
CA GLU A 66 -11.70 12.03 -1.99
C GLU A 66 -10.77 12.15 -0.77
N PRO A 67 -11.34 12.15 0.45
CA PRO A 67 -10.55 12.04 1.66
C PRO A 67 -9.64 10.80 1.65
N PRO A 68 -8.51 10.82 2.37
CA PRO A 68 -7.64 9.66 2.47
C PRO A 68 -8.38 8.43 3.00
N ARG A 69 -8.23 7.31 2.31
CA ARG A 69 -8.79 6.01 2.67
C ARG A 69 -7.69 4.95 2.62
N LEU A 70 -7.83 3.90 3.42
CA LEU A 70 -6.89 2.79 3.52
C LEU A 70 -7.65 1.47 3.55
N TRP A 71 -7.14 0.46 2.86
CA TRP A 71 -7.72 -0.89 2.85
C TRP A 71 -6.67 -1.93 3.20
N LEU A 72 -7.11 -2.97 3.89
CA LEU A 72 -6.42 -4.24 4.02
C LEU A 72 -6.72 -5.06 2.77
N TYR A 73 -5.72 -5.63 2.16
CA TYR A 73 -5.85 -6.61 1.08
C TYR A 73 -5.05 -7.85 1.42
N HIS A 74 -5.69 -9.01 1.36
CA HIS A 74 -4.98 -10.28 1.46
C HIS A 74 -4.50 -10.69 0.07
N LYS A 75 -3.29 -10.27 -0.28
CA LYS A 75 -2.68 -10.63 -1.56
C LYS A 75 -2.49 -12.16 -1.63
N PRO A 76 -3.08 -12.87 -2.59
CA PRO A 76 -2.78 -14.28 -2.83
C PRO A 76 -1.41 -14.46 -3.49
N LEU A 77 -0.94 -15.70 -3.56
CA LEU A 77 0.22 -16.09 -4.37
C LEU A 77 -0.03 -15.84 -5.87
N GLY A 78 1.03 -15.71 -6.64
CA GLY A 78 0.97 -15.67 -8.10
C GLY A 78 0.59 -14.32 -8.71
N LEU A 79 0.44 -13.26 -7.91
CA LEU A 79 0.18 -11.90 -8.41
C LEU A 79 1.38 -10.99 -8.21
N VAL A 80 1.71 -10.19 -9.22
CA VAL A 80 2.78 -9.18 -9.13
C VAL A 80 2.23 -7.89 -8.53
N THR A 81 2.97 -7.24 -7.64
CA THR A 81 2.60 -5.96 -7.04
C THR A 81 3.07 -4.80 -7.94
N THR A 82 2.42 -4.64 -9.08
CA THR A 82 2.68 -3.57 -10.06
C THR A 82 1.40 -3.21 -10.81
N THR A 83 1.32 -1.99 -11.33
CA THR A 83 0.23 -1.54 -12.21
C THR A 83 0.39 -2.04 -13.64
N ARG A 84 1.60 -2.39 -14.04
CA ARG A 84 1.92 -2.95 -15.35
C ARG A 84 3.09 -3.89 -15.21
N ASP A 85 2.97 -5.08 -15.75
CA ASP A 85 4.04 -6.07 -15.81
C ASP A 85 4.54 -6.24 -17.24
N GLU A 86 5.83 -6.11 -17.45
CA GLU A 86 6.44 -6.22 -18.78
C GLU A 86 6.45 -7.65 -19.33
N GLN A 87 6.34 -8.65 -18.43
CA GLN A 87 6.28 -10.07 -18.79
C GLN A 87 4.85 -10.59 -18.94
N GLY A 88 3.83 -9.72 -18.83
CA GLY A 88 2.44 -10.09 -18.97
C GLY A 88 1.89 -10.99 -17.84
N ARG A 89 2.57 -11.07 -16.70
CA ARG A 89 2.09 -11.83 -15.54
C ARG A 89 0.91 -11.12 -14.90
N PRO A 90 -0.05 -11.86 -14.29
CA PRO A 90 -1.18 -11.25 -13.63
C PRO A 90 -0.73 -10.36 -12.47
N THR A 91 -1.30 -9.18 -12.40
CA THR A 91 -1.04 -8.20 -11.35
C THR A 91 -2.11 -8.24 -10.27
N ILE A 92 -1.84 -7.62 -9.13
CA ILE A 92 -2.87 -7.46 -8.09
C ILE A 92 -4.07 -6.65 -8.62
N TYR A 93 -3.84 -5.67 -9.49
CA TYR A 93 -4.88 -4.77 -10.00
C TYR A 93 -5.88 -5.49 -10.93
N ASP A 94 -5.47 -6.58 -11.58
CA ASP A 94 -6.35 -7.42 -12.40
C ASP A 94 -7.35 -8.24 -11.55
N LYS A 95 -7.13 -8.32 -10.23
CA LYS A 95 -7.91 -9.12 -9.29
C LYS A 95 -8.57 -8.31 -8.17
N LEU A 96 -8.32 -7.00 -8.11
CA LEU A 96 -8.99 -6.13 -7.15
C LEU A 96 -10.47 -5.96 -7.54
N PRO A 97 -11.39 -5.82 -6.55
CA PRO A 97 -12.79 -5.53 -6.81
C PRO A 97 -12.97 -4.25 -7.66
N PRO A 98 -13.84 -4.26 -8.67
CA PRO A 98 -14.04 -3.11 -9.57
C PRO A 98 -14.66 -1.89 -8.87
N GLU A 99 -15.29 -2.07 -7.70
CA GLU A 99 -15.88 -1.00 -6.90
C GLU A 99 -14.84 -0.16 -6.15
N LEU A 100 -13.59 -0.64 -6.07
CA LEU A 100 -12.53 0.14 -5.44
C LEU A 100 -12.20 1.37 -6.28
N PRO A 101 -12.00 2.53 -5.63
CA PRO A 101 -11.45 3.68 -6.34
C PRO A 101 -10.03 3.35 -6.80
N ARG A 102 -9.46 4.24 -7.59
CA ARG A 102 -8.05 4.10 -7.96
C ARG A 102 -7.17 4.10 -6.71
N VAL A 103 -6.52 2.96 -6.44
CA VAL A 103 -5.66 2.75 -5.28
C VAL A 103 -4.19 2.56 -5.66
N MET A 104 -3.32 2.78 -4.68
CA MET A 104 -1.89 2.51 -4.72
C MET A 104 -1.54 1.54 -3.59
N THR A 105 -0.57 0.66 -3.82
CA THR A 105 -0.04 -0.20 -2.76
C THR A 105 0.89 0.58 -1.83
N VAL A 106 0.87 0.23 -0.55
CA VAL A 106 1.88 0.63 0.44
C VAL A 106 2.92 -0.48 0.49
N GLY A 107 4.08 -0.22 -0.07
CA GLY A 107 5.11 -1.23 -0.29
C GLY A 107 4.69 -2.30 -1.31
N ARG A 108 5.42 -3.39 -1.30
CA ARG A 108 5.20 -4.52 -2.20
C ARG A 108 5.28 -5.84 -1.45
N LEU A 109 4.68 -6.87 -2.03
CA LEU A 109 4.92 -8.28 -1.76
C LEU A 109 5.32 -8.94 -3.07
N ASP A 110 6.32 -9.83 -3.01
CA ASP A 110 6.79 -10.59 -4.17
C ASP A 110 5.71 -11.51 -4.73
N LEU A 111 5.92 -12.00 -5.95
CA LEU A 111 5.05 -12.98 -6.63
C LEU A 111 4.73 -14.17 -5.74
N ASN A 112 5.76 -14.73 -5.10
CA ASN A 112 5.67 -15.92 -4.24
C ASN A 112 5.47 -15.57 -2.74
N SER A 113 5.03 -14.36 -2.44
CA SER A 113 4.67 -13.92 -1.08
C SER A 113 3.19 -13.57 -1.02
N GLU A 114 2.56 -13.87 0.11
CA GLU A 114 1.13 -13.66 0.32
C GLU A 114 0.85 -12.90 1.62
N GLY A 115 -0.41 -12.59 1.87
CA GLY A 115 -0.84 -11.97 3.12
C GLY A 115 -1.11 -10.47 2.99
N LEU A 116 -0.96 -9.76 4.09
CA LEU A 116 -1.37 -8.37 4.23
C LEU A 116 -0.61 -7.44 3.29
N LEU A 117 -1.31 -6.84 2.37
CA LEU A 117 -0.88 -5.70 1.56
C LEU A 117 -1.84 -4.53 1.81
N LEU A 118 -1.31 -3.36 2.10
CA LEU A 118 -2.13 -2.16 2.32
C LEU A 118 -2.32 -1.41 1.01
N LEU A 119 -3.54 -0.91 0.80
CA LEU A 119 -3.91 -0.11 -0.37
C LEU A 119 -4.44 1.25 0.10
N THR A 120 -4.11 2.32 -0.62
CA THR A 120 -4.62 3.66 -0.32
C THR A 120 -4.90 4.46 -1.58
N ASN A 121 -5.86 5.40 -1.51
CA ASN A 121 -6.12 6.39 -2.56
C ASN A 121 -5.25 7.65 -2.41
N ASP A 122 -4.48 7.79 -1.31
CA ASP A 122 -3.70 9.00 -1.01
C ASP A 122 -2.20 8.75 -1.01
N GLY A 123 -1.46 9.49 -1.86
CA GLY A 123 -0.01 9.36 -1.97
C GLY A 123 0.77 9.93 -0.77
N GLY A 124 0.16 10.78 0.06
CA GLY A 124 0.74 11.26 1.31
C GLY A 124 0.74 10.15 2.35
N VAL A 125 -0.40 9.47 2.50
CA VAL A 125 -0.54 8.27 3.34
C VAL A 125 0.45 7.19 2.92
N LYS A 126 0.50 6.87 1.62
CA LYS A 126 1.48 5.92 1.08
C LYS A 126 2.91 6.28 1.50
N ARG A 127 3.33 7.54 1.26
CA ARG A 127 4.68 8.00 1.59
C ARG A 127 4.95 7.90 3.09
N GLN A 128 4.05 8.39 3.94
CA GLN A 128 4.20 8.34 5.39
C GLN A 128 4.43 6.92 5.89
N MET A 129 3.69 5.95 5.34
CA MET A 129 3.77 4.55 5.74
C MET A 129 5.03 3.84 5.21
N GLU A 130 5.59 4.28 4.08
CA GLU A 130 6.78 3.69 3.46
C GLU A 130 8.08 4.28 3.97
N LEU A 131 8.06 5.45 4.61
CA LEU A 131 9.28 6.08 5.12
C LEU A 131 10.00 5.16 6.14
N PRO A 132 11.31 4.93 5.98
CA PRO A 132 12.09 4.14 6.93
C PRO A 132 12.04 4.71 8.36
N SER A 133 11.94 6.05 8.49
CA SER A 133 11.85 6.74 9.79
C SER A 133 10.60 6.38 10.59
N THR A 134 9.52 5.93 9.96
CA THR A 134 8.33 5.42 10.65
C THR A 134 8.59 4.10 11.37
N GLY A 135 9.60 3.36 10.95
CA GLY A 135 10.08 2.15 11.61
C GLY A 135 9.03 1.08 11.89
N TRP A 136 7.97 1.03 11.08
CA TRP A 136 6.86 0.11 11.33
C TRP A 136 7.28 -1.33 11.20
N LEU A 137 6.99 -2.09 12.26
CA LEU A 137 7.28 -3.52 12.33
C LEU A 137 6.41 -4.29 11.33
N ARG A 138 7.05 -5.13 10.53
CA ARG A 138 6.40 -6.08 9.63
C ARG A 138 6.58 -7.47 10.18
N LYS A 139 5.48 -8.18 10.38
CA LYS A 139 5.51 -9.54 10.93
C LYS A 139 5.05 -10.54 9.89
N TYR A 140 5.77 -11.63 9.80
CA TYR A 140 5.54 -12.70 8.83
C TYR A 140 5.44 -14.05 9.52
N ARG A 141 4.57 -14.92 9.00
CA ARG A 141 4.67 -16.35 9.21
C ARG A 141 5.39 -16.99 8.05
N VAL A 142 6.40 -17.77 8.35
CA VAL A 142 7.31 -18.34 7.37
C VAL A 142 7.36 -19.85 7.55
N ARG A 143 7.03 -20.61 6.51
CA ARG A 143 7.26 -22.05 6.49
C ARG A 143 8.58 -22.32 5.79
N VAL A 144 9.48 -22.99 6.48
CA VAL A 144 10.78 -23.40 5.93
C VAL A 144 10.85 -24.91 5.80
N ASN A 145 11.62 -25.39 4.85
CA ASN A 145 12.10 -26.76 4.80
C ASN A 145 13.34 -26.85 5.73
N GLY A 146 13.35 -27.84 6.60
CA GLY A 146 14.37 -28.05 7.61
C GLY A 146 13.82 -28.01 9.04
N ARG A 147 14.69 -28.34 9.99
CA ARG A 147 14.43 -28.29 11.42
C ARG A 147 15.40 -27.30 12.07
N PRO A 148 15.12 -26.00 12.00
CA PRO A 148 16.02 -25.00 12.56
C PRO A 148 16.17 -25.16 14.06
N THR A 149 17.36 -24.87 14.56
CA THR A 149 17.64 -24.70 15.99
C THR A 149 17.78 -23.22 16.32
N ASP A 150 17.68 -22.85 17.59
CA ASP A 150 17.88 -21.46 18.02
C ASP A 150 19.29 -20.95 17.67
N ALA A 151 20.32 -21.80 17.83
CA ALA A 151 21.69 -21.47 17.45
C ALA A 151 21.82 -21.16 15.94
N GLN A 152 21.13 -21.91 15.08
CA GLN A 152 21.12 -21.67 13.64
C GLN A 152 20.43 -20.35 13.27
N LEU A 153 19.46 -19.88 14.06
CA LEU A 153 18.73 -18.63 13.83
C LEU A 153 19.44 -17.39 14.38
N GLU A 154 20.47 -17.57 15.23
CA GLU A 154 21.14 -16.47 15.93
C GLU A 154 21.77 -15.43 14.97
N PRO A 155 22.40 -15.80 13.83
CA PRO A 155 22.89 -14.81 12.87
C PRO A 155 21.80 -13.87 12.34
N ILE A 156 20.58 -14.35 12.15
CA ILE A 156 19.46 -13.51 11.73
C ILE A 156 19.02 -12.55 12.84
N ARG A 157 19.08 -12.99 14.10
CA ARG A 157 18.70 -12.18 15.27
C ARG A 157 19.68 -11.05 15.57
N THR A 158 20.95 -11.26 15.25
CA THR A 158 22.02 -10.27 15.49
C THR A 158 22.30 -9.38 14.28
N GLY A 159 21.77 -9.75 13.10
CA GLY A 159 22.05 -9.12 11.84
C GLY A 159 23.16 -9.84 11.07
N LEU A 160 23.00 -9.97 9.74
CA LEU A 160 23.93 -10.70 8.90
C LEU A 160 24.16 -9.97 7.59
N THR A 161 25.25 -10.29 6.91
CA THR A 161 25.58 -9.76 5.58
C THR A 161 25.47 -10.87 4.55
N VAL A 162 24.57 -10.69 3.56
CA VAL A 162 24.33 -11.65 2.49
C VAL A 162 24.63 -10.98 1.15
N ASP A 163 25.46 -11.56 0.34
CA ASP A 163 25.89 -11.01 -0.98
C ASP A 163 26.35 -9.55 -0.89
N GLY A 164 27.08 -9.18 0.16
CA GLY A 164 27.58 -7.82 0.39
C GLY A 164 26.55 -6.82 0.92
N GLU A 165 25.29 -7.21 1.09
CA GLU A 165 24.24 -6.38 1.67
C GLU A 165 23.99 -6.74 3.13
N HIS A 166 24.15 -5.75 4.02
CA HIS A 166 23.92 -5.95 5.45
C HIS A 166 22.44 -5.86 5.80
N PHE A 167 21.88 -6.90 6.43
CA PHE A 167 20.53 -6.94 6.97
C PHE A 167 20.53 -6.62 8.47
N GLN A 168 19.60 -5.77 8.88
CA GLN A 168 19.42 -5.41 10.28
C GLN A 168 18.90 -6.62 11.08
N PRO A 169 19.11 -6.64 12.42
CA PRO A 169 18.56 -7.66 13.28
C PRO A 169 17.06 -7.89 13.05
N MET A 170 16.67 -9.17 12.91
CA MET A 170 15.27 -9.60 12.82
C MET A 170 14.91 -10.43 14.05
N SER A 171 13.71 -10.22 14.60
CA SER A 171 13.18 -11.15 15.59
C SER A 171 12.71 -12.41 14.88
N VAL A 172 13.23 -13.56 15.29
CA VAL A 172 12.82 -14.88 14.75
C VAL A 172 12.53 -15.84 15.89
N THR A 173 11.34 -16.45 15.84
CA THR A 173 10.92 -17.50 16.78
C THR A 173 10.44 -18.73 16.05
N ILE A 174 10.71 -19.91 16.60
CA ILE A 174 10.19 -21.19 16.11
C ILE A 174 8.81 -21.38 16.72
N ASP A 175 7.76 -21.34 15.91
CA ASP A 175 6.38 -21.56 16.37
C ASP A 175 6.08 -23.06 16.52
N ARG A 176 6.47 -23.85 15.50
CA ARG A 176 6.18 -25.28 15.45
C ARG A 176 7.10 -25.99 14.46
N GLN A 177 7.56 -27.17 14.83
CA GLN A 177 8.21 -28.11 13.91
C GLN A 177 7.22 -29.21 13.52
N GLN A 178 7.19 -29.59 12.25
CA GLN A 178 6.31 -30.60 11.71
C GLN A 178 6.97 -31.39 10.57
N GLY A 179 7.38 -32.60 10.86
CA GLY A 179 8.10 -33.44 9.90
C GLY A 179 9.43 -32.77 9.46
N ALA A 180 9.63 -32.64 8.16
CA ALA A 180 10.77 -31.96 7.54
C ALA A 180 10.62 -30.44 7.45
N ASN A 181 9.57 -29.85 8.02
CA ASN A 181 9.32 -28.43 7.93
C ASN A 181 9.15 -27.79 9.30
N ALA A 182 9.41 -26.49 9.38
CA ALA A 182 9.10 -25.68 10.55
C ALA A 182 8.30 -24.44 10.17
N TRP A 183 7.48 -23.95 11.09
CA TRP A 183 6.89 -22.63 11.03
C TRP A 183 7.63 -21.69 11.94
N LEU A 184 7.97 -20.52 11.39
CA LEU A 184 8.65 -19.44 12.10
C LEU A 184 7.76 -18.19 12.08
N THR A 185 7.86 -17.39 13.13
CA THR A 185 7.42 -16.00 13.13
C THR A 185 8.64 -15.10 12.99
N VAL A 186 8.67 -14.27 11.93
CA VAL A 186 9.76 -13.34 11.66
C VAL A 186 9.24 -11.92 11.69
N SER A 187 9.94 -11.03 12.40
CA SER A 187 9.58 -9.62 12.50
C SER A 187 10.79 -8.74 12.19
N LEU A 188 10.58 -7.71 11.33
CA LEU A 188 11.63 -6.77 10.93
C LEU A 188 11.07 -5.37 10.69
N ARG A 189 11.93 -4.35 10.74
CA ARG A 189 11.57 -2.95 10.52
C ARG A 189 11.94 -2.43 9.13
N GLU A 190 12.94 -3.00 8.52
CA GLU A 190 13.33 -2.69 7.14
C GLU A 190 12.56 -3.55 6.12
N GLY A 191 12.83 -3.44 4.85
CA GLY A 191 12.12 -4.19 3.81
C GLY A 191 12.96 -4.23 2.53
N LYS A 192 14.18 -4.72 2.67
CA LYS A 192 15.07 -4.95 1.53
C LYS A 192 14.54 -6.05 0.62
N ASN A 193 15.06 -6.09 -0.59
CA ASN A 193 14.59 -7.06 -1.57
C ASN A 193 14.77 -8.49 -1.07
N ARG A 194 13.66 -9.24 -0.97
CA ARG A 194 13.60 -10.65 -0.57
C ARG A 194 14.39 -10.97 0.73
N GLU A 195 14.48 -10.02 1.63
CA GLU A 195 15.32 -10.03 2.82
C GLU A 195 15.19 -11.30 3.66
N ILE A 196 13.96 -11.66 4.07
CA ILE A 196 13.69 -12.88 4.84
C ILE A 196 14.12 -14.14 4.09
N ARG A 197 13.86 -14.21 2.77
CA ARG A 197 14.23 -15.39 1.98
C ARG A 197 15.73 -15.53 1.83
N ARG A 198 16.43 -14.41 1.60
CA ARG A 198 17.90 -14.38 1.47
C ARG A 198 18.56 -14.72 2.81
N ALA A 199 18.11 -14.12 3.89
CA ALA A 199 18.65 -14.38 5.23
C ALA A 199 18.47 -15.84 5.66
N LEU A 200 17.29 -16.42 5.44
CA LEU A 200 17.03 -17.83 5.78
C LEU A 200 17.82 -18.78 4.86
N GLN A 201 17.95 -18.46 3.58
CA GLN A 201 18.73 -19.25 2.64
C GLN A 201 20.22 -19.27 3.00
N ASP A 202 20.76 -18.15 3.46
CA ASP A 202 22.17 -18.02 3.87
C ASP A 202 22.53 -18.96 5.03
N ILE A 203 21.59 -19.20 5.93
CA ILE A 203 21.74 -20.17 7.04
C ILE A 203 21.24 -21.58 6.68
N GLY A 204 21.04 -21.88 5.36
CA GLY A 204 20.69 -23.23 4.89
C GLY A 204 19.21 -23.60 4.97
N LEU A 205 18.29 -22.64 5.15
CA LEU A 205 16.84 -22.88 5.22
C LEU A 205 16.12 -22.40 3.97
N SER A 206 15.39 -23.28 3.29
CA SER A 206 14.56 -22.94 2.13
C SER A 206 13.15 -22.48 2.55
N VAL A 207 12.72 -21.31 2.10
CA VAL A 207 11.39 -20.77 2.40
C VAL A 207 10.34 -21.31 1.42
N ASN A 208 9.46 -22.18 1.91
CA ASN A 208 8.36 -22.76 1.15
C ASN A 208 7.14 -21.83 1.10
N ARG A 209 6.85 -21.08 2.21
CA ARG A 209 5.71 -20.17 2.28
C ARG A 209 6.07 -18.93 3.09
N LEU A 210 5.64 -17.77 2.62
CA LEU A 210 5.89 -16.48 3.28
C LEU A 210 4.60 -15.67 3.29
N ILE A 211 4.07 -15.44 4.49
CA ILE A 211 2.79 -14.75 4.70
C ILE A 211 3.04 -13.52 5.57
N ARG A 212 2.81 -12.31 5.04
CA ARG A 212 2.82 -11.12 5.91
C ARG A 212 1.53 -11.04 6.70
N ILE A 213 1.62 -11.15 8.02
CA ILE A 213 0.46 -11.17 8.92
C ILE A 213 0.19 -9.81 9.57
N SER A 214 1.20 -8.91 9.62
CA SER A 214 0.98 -7.53 10.05
C SER A 214 1.91 -6.53 9.40
N TYR A 215 1.48 -5.27 9.37
CA TYR A 215 2.23 -4.10 8.95
C TYR A 215 1.92 -2.95 9.92
N GLY A 216 2.85 -2.63 10.83
CA GLY A 216 2.58 -1.72 11.94
C GLY A 216 1.37 -2.19 12.75
N PRO A 217 0.40 -1.30 13.01
CA PRO A 217 -0.81 -1.63 13.78
C PRO A 217 -1.82 -2.48 13.00
N PHE A 218 -1.67 -2.62 11.69
CA PHE A 218 -2.63 -3.33 10.85
C PHE A 218 -2.34 -4.82 10.82
N GLN A 219 -3.40 -5.61 11.00
CA GLN A 219 -3.33 -7.07 11.09
C GLN A 219 -4.12 -7.73 9.97
N LEU A 220 -3.63 -8.85 9.46
CA LEU A 220 -4.34 -9.66 8.45
C LEU A 220 -5.60 -10.32 9.02
N ASN A 221 -5.56 -10.72 10.28
CA ASN A 221 -6.63 -11.45 10.97
C ASN A 221 -7.19 -12.62 10.13
N THR A 222 -8.53 -12.67 10.00
CA THR A 222 -9.26 -13.70 9.26
C THR A 222 -9.62 -13.29 7.82
N LEU A 223 -9.03 -12.21 7.31
CA LEU A 223 -9.29 -11.75 5.94
C LEU A 223 -8.92 -12.85 4.94
N LYS A 224 -9.87 -13.27 4.11
CA LYS A 224 -9.67 -14.34 3.12
C LYS A 224 -8.75 -13.90 1.99
N ALA A 225 -8.00 -14.83 1.40
CA ALA A 225 -7.14 -14.55 0.25
C ALA A 225 -7.94 -13.92 -0.90
N GLY A 226 -7.46 -12.82 -1.47
CA GLY A 226 -8.12 -12.02 -2.48
C GLY A 226 -9.13 -11.00 -1.95
N ALA A 227 -9.51 -11.06 -0.67
CA ALA A 227 -10.47 -10.13 -0.09
C ALA A 227 -9.84 -8.78 0.26
N VAL A 228 -10.68 -7.74 0.21
CA VAL A 228 -10.33 -6.36 0.57
C VAL A 228 -11.30 -5.88 1.65
N GLU A 229 -10.77 -5.19 2.68
CA GLU A 229 -11.56 -4.61 3.76
C GLU A 229 -11.12 -3.15 4.00
N GLU A 230 -12.05 -2.23 4.02
CA GLU A 230 -11.74 -0.82 4.29
C GLU A 230 -11.52 -0.56 5.79
N ILE A 231 -10.46 0.15 6.11
CA ILE A 231 -10.16 0.57 7.49
C ILE A 231 -11.02 1.78 7.84
N ARG A 232 -11.65 1.72 9.01
CA ARG A 232 -12.48 2.81 9.53
C ARG A 232 -11.67 4.11 9.65
N ARG A 233 -12.24 5.23 9.24
CA ARG A 233 -11.61 6.58 9.29
C ARG A 233 -11.03 6.92 10.67
N LYS A 234 -11.73 6.54 11.76
CA LYS A 234 -11.22 6.72 13.11
C LYS A 234 -9.87 6.06 13.33
N VAL A 235 -9.73 4.80 12.94
CA VAL A 235 -8.46 4.05 13.05
C VAL A 235 -7.35 4.71 12.23
N LEU A 236 -7.68 5.20 11.03
CA LEU A 236 -6.74 5.90 10.17
C LEU A 236 -6.22 7.19 10.84
N ARG A 237 -7.12 7.99 11.41
CA ARG A 237 -6.78 9.20 12.16
C ARG A 237 -5.90 8.87 13.36
N ASP A 238 -6.30 7.90 14.18
CA ASP A 238 -5.63 7.56 15.44
C ASP A 238 -4.22 6.97 15.18
N GLN A 239 -4.03 6.21 14.09
CA GLN A 239 -2.75 5.55 13.78
C GLN A 239 -1.80 6.41 12.92
N LEU A 240 -2.33 7.33 12.13
CA LEU A 240 -1.54 8.13 11.17
C LEU A 240 -1.50 9.62 11.51
N GLY A 241 -2.21 10.07 12.55
CA GLY A 241 -2.31 11.48 12.91
C GLY A 241 -2.97 12.34 11.81
N LEU A 242 -3.85 11.75 11.00
CA LEU A 242 -4.48 12.46 9.90
C LEU A 242 -5.68 13.28 10.38
N GLU A 243 -5.68 14.58 10.10
CA GLU A 243 -6.87 15.42 10.23
C GLU A 243 -7.88 15.10 9.12
N ILE A 244 -8.70 14.07 9.32
CA ILE A 244 -9.79 13.72 8.41
C ILE A 244 -11.04 14.43 8.94
N LYS A 245 -11.54 15.44 8.22
CA LYS A 245 -12.83 16.06 8.52
C LYS A 245 -13.91 14.97 8.46
N GLU A 246 -14.67 14.84 9.53
CA GLU A 246 -15.83 13.95 9.53
C GLU A 246 -16.86 14.47 8.51
N GLU A 247 -17.20 13.66 7.52
CA GLU A 247 -18.40 13.93 6.73
C GLU A 247 -19.60 13.80 7.68
N ALA A 248 -20.48 14.80 7.67
CA ALA A 248 -21.77 14.72 8.35
C ALA A 248 -22.45 13.39 7.99
N PRO A 249 -23.04 12.67 8.96
CA PRO A 249 -23.67 11.39 8.71
C PRO A 249 -24.74 11.57 7.62
N LYS A 250 -24.63 10.80 6.54
CA LYS A 250 -25.64 10.79 5.47
C LYS A 250 -27.01 10.54 6.13
N PRO A 251 -28.04 11.37 5.87
CA PRO A 251 -29.34 11.20 6.48
C PRO A 251 -29.84 9.78 6.17
N ARG A 252 -30.17 9.02 7.22
CA ARG A 252 -30.76 7.69 7.07
C ARG A 252 -32.01 7.82 6.20
N ARG A 253 -32.04 7.18 5.04
CA ARG A 253 -33.25 7.05 4.23
C ARG A 253 -34.33 6.50 5.13
N LYS A 254 -35.36 7.31 5.41
CA LYS A 254 -36.57 6.85 6.11
C LYS A 254 -37.18 5.73 5.26
N VAL A 255 -37.22 4.53 5.80
CA VAL A 255 -37.95 3.42 5.21
C VAL A 255 -39.45 3.80 5.25
N PRO A 256 -40.20 3.79 4.14
CA PRO A 256 -41.61 4.09 4.17
C PRO A 256 -42.32 3.06 5.02
N GLN A 257 -43.02 3.51 6.08
CA GLN A 257 -43.88 2.62 6.84
C GLN A 257 -45.03 2.14 5.94
N ARG A 258 -45.09 0.83 5.68
CA ARG A 258 -46.25 0.21 5.05
C ARG A 258 -47.46 0.48 5.91
N ARG A 259 -48.40 1.32 5.43
CA ARG A 259 -49.75 1.45 6.03
C ARG A 259 -50.40 0.08 5.99
N ARG A 260 -50.67 -0.50 7.16
CA ARG A 260 -51.60 -1.63 7.29
C ARG A 260 -52.97 -1.12 6.86
N LYS A 261 -53.55 -1.68 5.81
CA LYS A 261 -54.99 -1.55 5.54
C LYS A 261 -55.70 -2.43 6.55
N MET A 262 -56.63 -1.83 7.27
CA MET A 262 -57.71 -2.52 7.98
C MET A 262 -58.67 -3.06 6.96
#